data_2e3e26ec5d34e5721b7794ffb9c325de
#
_entry.id   2e3e26ec5d34e5721b7794ffb9c325de
#
_cell.length_a   1.000
_cell.length_b   1.000
_cell.length_c   1.000
_cell.angle_alpha   90.00
_cell.angle_beta   90.00
_cell.angle_gamma   90.00
#
_symmetry.space_group_name_H-M   'P 1'
#
loop_
_entity.id
_entity.type
_entity.pdbx_description
1 polymer ?
#
loop_
_entity_poly.entity_id
_entity_poly.type
_entity_poly.pdbx_seq_one_letter_code
_entity_poly.pdbx_strand_id
1 'polypeptide(L)'
;MRLPGEGQGSSRDGPAPEVERYARTLEAANQALGRIARDLAADLRRDSGQTSSYGAALAGFAAELAGREALAPLASLAEAVRAATEAMHLRLEALEARIARGAAETEELRERLAEAKREAGTDPLTGAANRRRLEEVLAAEATREDGAPFSLLLLDIDRFKGFNDQYGHQVGDQALRLMARLLTEMVKGGDLVARFGGEEFAVVLPETGLAPALALAEKIRARLATQRVRMRRDGRTLEAITISVGVAEFRPGERLEDLVARADEALYRAKRGGRDRVEAADEPPRRVAFG
;
A
#
# COMPACT_ATOMS: atom_id res chain seq x y z
N MET A 1 -17.87 10.73 -54.36
CA MET A 1 -18.20 11.33 -53.06
C MET A 1 -17.35 10.65 -52.02
N ARG A 2 -16.29 11.34 -51.52
CA ARG A 2 -15.26 10.78 -50.66
C ARG A 2 -15.70 10.89 -49.21
N LEU A 3 -15.60 9.81 -48.46
CA LEU A 3 -15.71 9.79 -47.01
C LEU A 3 -14.41 10.32 -46.38
N PRO A 4 -14.44 11.11 -45.29
CA PRO A 4 -13.22 11.54 -44.60
C PRO A 4 -12.80 10.55 -43.51
N GLY A 5 -11.50 10.43 -43.44
CA GLY A 5 -10.53 9.80 -42.60
C GLY A 5 -10.84 9.52 -41.14
N GLU A 6 -10.42 8.32 -40.80
CA GLU A 6 -10.21 7.86 -39.43
C GLU A 6 -9.07 8.66 -38.79
N GLY A 7 -9.42 9.42 -37.76
CA GLY A 7 -8.47 10.03 -36.85
C GLY A 7 -8.10 9.02 -35.75
N GLN A 8 -6.96 8.37 -35.86
CA GLN A 8 -6.34 7.62 -34.77
C GLN A 8 -5.87 8.61 -33.71
N GLY A 9 -6.67 8.81 -32.67
CA GLY A 9 -6.28 9.44 -31.43
C GLY A 9 -5.60 8.42 -30.52
N SER A 10 -4.28 8.24 -30.68
CA SER A 10 -3.44 7.56 -29.70
C SER A 10 -3.32 8.46 -28.47
N SER A 11 -4.17 8.29 -27.48
CA SER A 11 -3.94 8.83 -26.13
C SER A 11 -2.84 8.00 -25.47
N ARG A 12 -1.61 8.50 -25.57
CA ARG A 12 -0.51 8.10 -24.68
C ARG A 12 -0.71 8.84 -23.35
N ASP A 13 -1.59 8.34 -22.51
CA ASP A 13 -1.56 8.70 -21.11
C ASP A 13 -0.33 8.03 -20.49
N GLY A 14 0.73 8.82 -20.31
CA GLY A 14 1.86 8.45 -19.49
C GLY A 14 1.42 8.27 -18.04
N PRO A 15 2.15 7.51 -17.23
CA PRO A 15 1.81 7.30 -15.83
C PRO A 15 1.64 8.64 -15.13
N ALA A 16 0.64 8.74 -14.24
CA ALA A 16 0.34 9.95 -13.49
C ALA A 16 1.61 10.47 -12.77
N PRO A 17 1.79 11.80 -12.61
CA PRO A 17 2.98 12.41 -12.00
C PRO A 17 3.35 11.82 -10.64
N GLU A 18 2.38 11.31 -9.90
CA GLU A 18 2.57 10.63 -8.61
C GLU A 18 3.22 9.25 -8.75
N VAL A 19 2.87 8.49 -9.79
CA VAL A 19 3.49 7.18 -10.08
C VAL A 19 4.96 7.35 -10.47
N GLU A 20 5.28 8.40 -11.24
CA GLU A 20 6.67 8.74 -11.56
C GLU A 20 7.46 9.19 -10.33
N ARG A 21 6.84 9.95 -9.42
CA ARG A 21 7.47 10.37 -8.16
C ARG A 21 7.75 9.16 -7.27
N TYR A 22 6.81 8.23 -7.17
CA TYR A 22 6.96 6.98 -6.44
C TYR A 22 8.06 6.09 -7.03
N ALA A 23 8.07 5.91 -8.35
CA ALA A 23 9.09 5.14 -9.05
C ALA A 23 10.50 5.74 -8.82
N ARG A 24 10.65 7.06 -8.89
CA ARG A 24 11.93 7.76 -8.60
C ARG A 24 12.38 7.57 -7.14
N THR A 25 11.43 7.60 -6.18
CA THR A 25 11.75 7.38 -4.76
C THR A 25 12.21 5.94 -4.50
N LEU A 26 11.54 4.96 -5.13
CA LEU A 26 11.92 3.55 -5.04
C LEU A 26 13.29 3.29 -5.68
N GLU A 27 13.56 3.91 -6.82
CA GLU A 27 14.83 3.80 -7.52
C GLU A 27 15.98 4.44 -6.72
N ALA A 28 15.75 5.60 -6.10
CA ALA A 28 16.70 6.25 -5.21
C ALA A 28 17.00 5.39 -3.95
N ALA A 29 15.98 4.76 -3.36
CA ALA A 29 16.12 3.84 -2.24
C ALA A 29 16.96 2.60 -2.61
N ASN A 30 16.67 1.98 -3.75
CA ASN A 30 17.44 0.84 -4.26
C ASN A 30 18.89 1.20 -4.59
N GLN A 31 19.14 2.39 -5.14
CA GLN A 31 20.48 2.87 -5.41
C GLN A 31 21.28 3.14 -4.11
N ALA A 32 20.63 3.72 -3.07
CA ALA A 32 21.24 3.92 -1.76
C ALA A 32 21.61 2.59 -1.09
N LEU A 33 20.71 1.63 -1.05
CA LEU A 33 20.95 0.27 -0.55
C LEU A 33 22.10 -0.41 -1.30
N GLY A 34 22.14 -0.28 -2.63
CA GLY A 34 23.19 -0.83 -3.47
C GLY A 34 24.58 -0.16 -3.22
N ARG A 35 24.63 1.12 -2.86
CA ARG A 35 25.88 1.79 -2.43
C ARG A 35 26.35 1.25 -1.09
N ILE A 36 25.48 1.23 -0.07
CA ILE A 36 25.80 0.73 1.28
C ILE A 36 26.32 -0.70 1.21
N ALA A 37 25.67 -1.59 0.45
CA ALA A 37 26.11 -2.98 0.28
C ALA A 37 27.47 -3.10 -0.41
N ARG A 38 27.74 -2.30 -1.45
CA ARG A 38 29.05 -2.31 -2.14
C ARG A 38 30.18 -1.78 -1.26
N ASP A 39 29.91 -0.71 -0.51
CA ASP A 39 30.89 -0.11 0.39
C ASP A 39 31.24 -1.06 1.54
N LEU A 40 30.21 -1.72 2.13
CA LEU A 40 30.40 -2.77 3.14
C LEU A 40 31.21 -3.95 2.61
N ALA A 41 30.88 -4.44 1.40
CA ALA A 41 31.62 -5.53 0.77
C ALA A 41 33.04 -5.12 0.37
N ALA A 42 33.29 -3.86 0.04
CA ALA A 42 34.63 -3.36 -0.24
C ALA A 42 35.48 -3.27 1.04
N ASP A 43 34.88 -2.86 2.15
CA ASP A 43 35.57 -2.79 3.44
C ASP A 43 35.88 -4.16 4.03
N LEU A 44 34.92 -5.10 3.98
CA LEU A 44 35.13 -6.50 4.37
C LEU A 44 36.29 -7.15 3.56
N ARG A 45 36.41 -6.82 2.27
CA ARG A 45 37.51 -7.31 1.42
C ARG A 45 38.84 -6.66 1.76
N ARG A 46 38.87 -5.39 2.17
CA ARG A 46 40.08 -4.72 2.64
C ARG A 46 40.55 -5.29 3.97
N ASP A 47 39.64 -5.58 4.88
CA ASP A 47 39.96 -6.17 6.18
C ASP A 47 40.50 -7.59 6.05
N SER A 48 39.93 -8.45 5.20
CA SER A 48 40.47 -9.80 4.97
C SER A 48 41.89 -9.78 4.37
N GLY A 49 42.21 -8.80 3.51
CA GLY A 49 43.53 -8.59 2.95
C GLY A 49 44.54 -8.09 3.97
N GLN A 50 44.15 -7.27 4.93
CA GLN A 50 45.05 -6.73 5.96
C GLN A 50 45.23 -7.68 7.14
N THR A 51 44.21 -8.48 7.50
CA THR A 51 44.38 -9.58 8.48
C THR A 51 45.39 -10.57 8.00
N SER A 52 45.45 -10.84 6.68
CA SER A 52 46.47 -11.70 6.06
C SER A 52 47.86 -11.08 6.08
N SER A 53 47.98 -9.77 5.85
CA SER A 53 49.26 -9.01 5.95
C SER A 53 49.78 -8.92 7.37
N TYR A 54 48.89 -8.89 8.34
CA TYR A 54 49.18 -8.94 9.76
C TYR A 54 49.74 -10.29 10.19
N GLY A 55 49.08 -11.39 9.74
CA GLY A 55 49.58 -12.73 9.99
C GLY A 55 50.97 -12.95 9.41
N ALA A 56 51.22 -12.44 8.21
CA ALA A 56 52.53 -12.49 7.57
C ALA A 56 53.59 -11.66 8.28
N ALA A 57 53.28 -10.47 8.75
CA ALA A 57 54.23 -9.62 9.54
C ALA A 57 54.55 -10.25 10.89
N LEU A 58 53.58 -10.81 11.61
CA LEU A 58 53.79 -11.55 12.84
C LEU A 58 54.65 -12.81 12.64
N ALA A 59 54.41 -13.59 11.57
CA ALA A 59 55.18 -14.77 11.23
C ALA A 59 56.65 -14.43 10.86
N GLY A 60 56.89 -13.34 10.09
CA GLY A 60 58.23 -12.85 9.79
C GLY A 60 59.00 -12.39 11.03
N PHE A 61 58.29 -11.73 11.94
CA PHE A 61 58.90 -11.30 13.22
C PHE A 61 59.20 -12.47 14.17
N ALA A 62 58.33 -13.49 14.22
CA ALA A 62 58.58 -14.71 14.99
C ALA A 62 59.81 -15.46 14.47
N ALA A 63 60.03 -15.46 13.16
CA ALA A 63 61.22 -16.05 12.54
C ALA A 63 62.51 -15.27 12.86
N GLU A 64 62.46 -13.93 12.93
CA GLU A 64 63.61 -13.05 13.33
C GLU A 64 63.95 -13.22 14.80
N LEU A 65 62.97 -13.44 15.69
CA LEU A 65 63.14 -13.68 17.11
C LEU A 65 63.83 -15.04 17.43
N ALA A 66 63.63 -16.06 16.61
CA ALA A 66 64.21 -17.38 16.81
C ALA A 66 65.75 -17.38 16.71
N GLY A 67 66.39 -16.29 16.25
CA GLY A 67 67.84 -16.22 16.01
C GLY A 67 68.65 -15.24 16.91
N ARG A 68 68.03 -14.51 17.89
CA ARG A 68 68.76 -13.49 18.67
C ARG A 68 68.41 -13.48 20.18
N GLU A 69 69.42 -13.65 21.02
CA GLU A 69 69.40 -13.45 22.47
C GLU A 69 69.39 -11.95 22.85
N ALA A 70 68.25 -11.25 22.73
CA ALA A 70 68.16 -9.89 23.27
C ALA A 70 66.71 -9.50 23.59
N LEU A 71 66.49 -8.85 24.73
CA LEU A 71 65.20 -8.33 25.21
C LEU A 71 64.63 -7.18 24.36
N ALA A 72 65.43 -6.51 23.57
CA ALA A 72 65.01 -5.38 22.68
C ALA A 72 64.01 -5.80 21.58
N PRO A 73 64.09 -6.99 20.97
CA PRO A 73 63.04 -7.43 20.00
C PRO A 73 61.66 -7.63 20.59
N LEU A 74 61.58 -8.03 21.87
CA LEU A 74 60.28 -8.22 22.56
C LEU A 74 59.55 -6.87 22.79
N ALA A 75 60.31 -5.79 23.10
CA ALA A 75 59.72 -4.48 23.25
C ALA A 75 59.18 -3.92 21.93
N SER A 76 59.89 -4.11 20.80
CA SER A 76 59.42 -3.70 19.48
C SER A 76 58.21 -4.50 18.99
N LEU A 77 58.12 -5.80 19.32
CA LEU A 77 56.94 -6.63 19.02
C LEU A 77 55.73 -6.17 19.82
N ALA A 78 55.92 -5.90 21.12
CA ALA A 78 54.84 -5.39 21.95
C ALA A 78 54.28 -4.06 21.43
N GLU A 79 55.16 -3.17 20.97
CA GLU A 79 54.79 -1.87 20.39
C GLU A 79 54.04 -2.07 19.03
N ALA A 80 54.49 -2.96 18.19
CA ALA A 80 53.80 -3.29 16.92
C ALA A 80 52.44 -3.88 17.16
N VAL A 81 52.27 -4.79 18.12
CA VAL A 81 50.96 -5.35 18.49
C VAL A 81 50.05 -4.28 19.08
N ARG A 82 50.56 -3.38 19.94
CA ARG A 82 49.78 -2.29 20.48
C ARG A 82 49.29 -1.36 19.38
N ALA A 83 50.17 -0.91 18.47
CA ALA A 83 49.79 -0.05 17.35
C ALA A 83 48.72 -0.71 16.43
N ALA A 84 48.88 -1.99 16.23
CA ALA A 84 47.92 -2.76 15.44
C ALA A 84 46.55 -2.90 16.09
N THR A 85 46.55 -3.13 17.39
CA THR A 85 45.30 -3.22 18.17
C THR A 85 44.55 -1.89 18.17
N GLU A 86 45.30 -0.76 18.33
CA GLU A 86 44.73 0.60 18.23
C GLU A 86 44.15 0.86 16.83
N ALA A 87 44.88 0.52 15.77
CA ALA A 87 44.38 0.69 14.40
C ALA A 87 43.15 -0.15 14.13
N MET A 88 43.08 -1.38 14.67
CA MET A 88 41.91 -2.27 14.57
C MET A 88 40.71 -1.68 15.33
N HIS A 89 40.95 -1.13 16.54
CA HIS A 89 39.91 -0.51 17.35
C HIS A 89 39.26 0.67 16.62
N LEU A 90 40.08 1.60 16.10
CA LEU A 90 39.61 2.74 15.32
C LEU A 90 38.81 2.35 14.09
N ARG A 91 39.17 1.23 13.46
CA ARG A 91 38.39 0.69 12.29
C ARG A 91 37.05 0.10 12.70
N LEU A 92 37.02 -0.64 13.81
CA LEU A 92 35.77 -1.15 14.36
C LEU A 92 34.79 -0.02 14.70
N GLU A 93 35.26 1.01 15.39
CA GLU A 93 34.47 2.20 15.69
C GLU A 93 33.95 2.89 14.41
N ALA A 94 34.80 3.04 13.39
CA ALA A 94 34.40 3.61 12.12
C ALA A 94 33.35 2.73 11.37
N LEU A 95 33.49 1.41 11.45
CA LEU A 95 32.54 0.47 10.88
C LEU A 95 31.20 0.50 11.61
N GLU A 96 31.22 0.48 12.95
CA GLU A 96 30.02 0.62 13.77
C GLU A 96 29.28 1.93 13.47
N ALA A 97 29.99 3.04 13.38
CA ALA A 97 29.41 4.34 13.02
C ALA A 97 28.81 4.34 11.59
N ARG A 98 29.38 3.57 10.66
CA ARG A 98 28.84 3.44 9.30
C ARG A 98 27.59 2.55 9.27
N ILE A 99 27.60 1.45 10.02
CA ILE A 99 26.44 0.57 10.16
C ILE A 99 25.28 1.35 10.79
N ALA A 100 25.52 2.10 11.85
CA ALA A 100 24.49 2.90 12.50
C ALA A 100 23.90 3.97 11.57
N ARG A 101 24.75 4.66 10.80
CA ARG A 101 24.27 5.63 9.78
C ARG A 101 23.47 4.96 8.67
N GLY A 102 23.92 3.82 8.16
CA GLY A 102 23.19 3.06 7.13
C GLY A 102 21.84 2.54 7.63
N ALA A 103 21.75 2.11 8.89
CA ALA A 103 20.50 1.70 9.50
C ALA A 103 19.52 2.89 9.63
N ALA A 104 19.99 4.05 10.08
CA ALA A 104 19.17 5.26 10.18
C ALA A 104 18.67 5.73 8.80
N GLU A 105 19.52 5.76 7.78
CA GLU A 105 19.14 6.12 6.41
C GLU A 105 18.12 5.12 5.83
N THR A 106 18.28 3.84 6.12
CA THR A 106 17.33 2.80 5.69
C THR A 106 15.96 3.01 6.31
N GLU A 107 15.90 3.35 7.59
CA GLU A 107 14.64 3.58 8.29
C GLU A 107 13.94 4.86 7.78
N GLU A 108 14.70 5.95 7.58
CA GLU A 108 14.16 7.17 6.99
C GLU A 108 13.57 6.92 5.58
N LEU A 109 14.27 6.14 4.75
CA LEU A 109 13.78 5.78 3.42
C LEU A 109 12.51 4.90 3.48
N ARG A 110 12.40 4.00 4.46
CA ARG A 110 11.20 3.20 4.69
C ARG A 110 10.01 4.05 5.10
N GLU A 111 10.21 5.00 5.99
CA GLU A 111 9.16 5.94 6.40
C GLU A 111 8.67 6.80 5.24
N ARG A 112 9.59 7.36 4.46
CA ARG A 112 9.26 8.15 3.25
C ARG A 112 8.52 7.30 2.21
N LEU A 113 8.91 6.04 2.04
CA LEU A 113 8.23 5.12 1.13
C LEU A 113 6.82 4.79 1.61
N ALA A 114 6.65 4.53 2.92
CA ALA A 114 5.34 4.27 3.51
C ALA A 114 4.41 5.48 3.36
N GLU A 115 4.93 6.70 3.55
CA GLU A 115 4.18 7.94 3.35
C GLU A 115 3.76 8.13 1.89
N ALA A 116 4.71 7.99 0.97
CA ALA A 116 4.42 8.08 -0.47
C ALA A 116 3.39 7.02 -0.93
N LYS A 117 3.46 5.79 -0.37
CA LYS A 117 2.46 4.74 -0.61
C LYS A 117 1.09 5.11 -0.06
N ARG A 118 1.02 5.68 1.15
CA ARG A 118 -0.25 6.15 1.73
C ARG A 118 -0.86 7.25 0.88
N GLU A 119 -0.10 8.30 0.57
CA GLU A 119 -0.56 9.40 -0.29
C GLU A 119 -1.06 8.91 -1.65
N ALA A 120 -0.29 8.02 -2.29
CA ALA A 120 -0.63 7.46 -3.59
C ALA A 120 -1.80 6.46 -3.54
N GLY A 121 -2.16 5.93 -2.37
CA GLY A 121 -3.26 4.98 -2.15
C GLY A 121 -4.55 5.60 -1.61
N THR A 122 -4.58 6.92 -1.37
CA THR A 122 -5.69 7.61 -0.70
C THR A 122 -6.41 8.57 -1.65
N ASP A 123 -7.71 8.69 -1.51
CA ASP A 123 -8.52 9.72 -2.19
C ASP A 123 -8.39 11.06 -1.44
N PRO A 124 -7.92 12.14 -2.10
CA PRO A 124 -7.60 13.40 -1.42
C PRO A 124 -8.83 14.15 -0.88
N LEU A 125 -10.03 13.87 -1.42
CA LEU A 125 -11.25 14.51 -0.96
C LEU A 125 -11.79 13.88 0.32
N THR A 126 -11.79 12.56 0.38
CA THR A 126 -12.52 11.79 1.40
C THR A 126 -11.61 11.17 2.45
N GLY A 127 -10.32 10.99 2.16
CA GLY A 127 -9.38 10.27 3.01
C GLY A 127 -9.54 8.74 2.96
N ALA A 128 -10.53 8.21 2.25
CA ALA A 128 -10.69 6.79 1.99
C ALA A 128 -9.58 6.27 1.05
N ALA A 129 -9.41 4.97 0.94
CA ALA A 129 -8.55 4.41 -0.09
C ALA A 129 -9.03 4.83 -1.49
N ASN A 130 -8.13 4.95 -2.43
CA ASN A 130 -8.49 5.18 -3.82
C ASN A 130 -8.68 3.85 -4.58
N ARG A 131 -9.13 3.93 -5.83
CA ARG A 131 -9.37 2.78 -6.70
C ARG A 131 -8.13 1.86 -6.83
N ARG A 132 -6.94 2.43 -6.96
CA ARG A 132 -5.71 1.63 -7.06
C ARG A 132 -5.48 0.79 -5.81
N ARG A 133 -5.65 1.38 -4.62
CA ARG A 133 -5.50 0.64 -3.36
C ARG A 133 -6.56 -0.44 -3.19
N LEU A 134 -7.78 -0.21 -3.67
CA LEU A 134 -8.83 -1.24 -3.72
C LEU A 134 -8.39 -2.44 -4.57
N GLU A 135 -7.89 -2.19 -5.79
CA GLU A 135 -7.44 -3.24 -6.71
C GLU A 135 -6.27 -4.06 -6.11
N GLU A 136 -5.32 -3.41 -5.42
CA GLU A 136 -4.24 -4.08 -4.69
C GLU A 136 -4.75 -5.01 -3.59
N VAL A 137 -5.74 -4.55 -2.80
CA VAL A 137 -6.29 -5.34 -1.69
C VAL A 137 -7.13 -6.50 -2.22
N LEU A 138 -7.96 -6.30 -3.24
CA LEU A 138 -8.70 -7.37 -3.87
C LEU A 138 -7.77 -8.47 -4.43
N ALA A 139 -6.65 -8.07 -5.05
CA ALA A 139 -5.66 -9.03 -5.55
C ALA A 139 -4.99 -9.82 -4.42
N ALA A 140 -4.68 -9.16 -3.30
CA ALA A 140 -4.12 -9.82 -2.12
C ALA A 140 -5.09 -10.82 -1.50
N GLU A 141 -6.37 -10.44 -1.32
CA GLU A 141 -7.40 -11.32 -0.76
C GLU A 141 -7.68 -12.53 -1.66
N ALA A 142 -7.72 -12.34 -2.99
CA ALA A 142 -7.96 -13.43 -3.94
C ALA A 142 -6.81 -14.47 -3.99
N THR A 143 -5.62 -14.11 -3.55
CA THR A 143 -4.43 -14.98 -3.52
C THR A 143 -4.13 -15.57 -2.14
N ARG A 144 -4.99 -15.36 -1.15
CA ARG A 144 -4.83 -15.92 0.20
C ARG A 144 -4.87 -17.45 0.16
N GLU A 145 -3.88 -18.08 0.78
CA GLU A 145 -3.74 -19.54 0.82
C GLU A 145 -4.72 -20.22 1.79
N ASP A 146 -5.24 -19.47 2.78
CA ASP A 146 -6.17 -19.99 3.79
C ASP A 146 -7.60 -20.23 3.27
N GLY A 147 -7.90 -19.76 2.05
CA GLY A 147 -9.21 -19.93 1.42
C GLY A 147 -10.36 -19.25 2.17
N ALA A 148 -10.05 -18.29 3.07
CA ALA A 148 -11.07 -17.56 3.79
C ALA A 148 -11.96 -16.78 2.83
N PRO A 149 -13.29 -16.77 3.05
CA PRO A 149 -14.22 -16.03 2.19
C PRO A 149 -13.97 -14.52 2.34
N PHE A 150 -14.12 -13.77 1.26
CA PHE A 150 -14.22 -12.31 1.37
C PHE A 150 -15.34 -11.79 0.48
N SER A 151 -15.87 -10.62 0.84
CA SER A 151 -16.97 -9.98 0.11
C SER A 151 -16.60 -8.56 -0.33
N LEU A 152 -17.16 -8.18 -1.47
CA LEU A 152 -17.09 -6.83 -2.03
C LEU A 152 -18.48 -6.19 -1.99
N LEU A 153 -18.57 -4.99 -1.42
CA LEU A 153 -19.71 -4.11 -1.52
C LEU A 153 -19.37 -2.98 -2.50
N LEU A 154 -20.24 -2.72 -3.47
CA LEU A 154 -20.24 -1.49 -4.26
C LEU A 154 -21.41 -0.62 -3.84
N LEU A 155 -21.14 0.63 -3.52
CA LEU A 155 -22.10 1.58 -2.98
C LEU A 155 -22.13 2.85 -3.84
N ASP A 156 -23.31 3.40 -4.05
CA ASP A 156 -23.50 4.62 -4.83
C ASP A 156 -24.51 5.52 -4.13
N ILE A 157 -24.23 6.83 -4.08
CA ILE A 157 -25.13 7.80 -3.49
C ILE A 157 -26.29 8.08 -4.46
N ASP A 158 -27.47 7.77 -4.00
CA ASP A 158 -28.68 7.91 -4.81
C ASP A 158 -28.91 9.36 -5.24
N ARG A 159 -29.10 9.56 -6.56
CA ARG A 159 -29.42 10.86 -7.16
C ARG A 159 -28.40 11.97 -6.86
N PHE A 160 -27.12 11.61 -6.66
CA PHE A 160 -26.07 12.55 -6.27
C PHE A 160 -25.91 13.72 -7.26
N LYS A 161 -26.08 13.49 -8.56
CA LYS A 161 -26.08 14.57 -9.54
C LYS A 161 -27.16 15.59 -9.24
N GLY A 162 -28.41 15.17 -8.99
CA GLY A 162 -29.51 16.07 -8.63
C GLY A 162 -29.26 16.81 -7.32
N PHE A 163 -28.61 16.15 -6.36
CA PHE A 163 -28.17 16.76 -5.11
C PHE A 163 -27.14 17.88 -5.37
N ASN A 164 -26.15 17.64 -6.23
CA ASN A 164 -25.16 18.65 -6.63
C ASN A 164 -25.81 19.81 -7.40
N ASP A 165 -26.73 19.53 -8.31
CA ASP A 165 -27.44 20.55 -9.09
C ASP A 165 -28.28 21.46 -8.18
N GLN A 166 -28.83 20.91 -7.10
CA GLN A 166 -29.67 21.67 -6.16
C GLN A 166 -28.87 22.44 -5.10
N TYR A 167 -27.78 21.85 -4.56
CA TYR A 167 -27.08 22.38 -3.39
C TYR A 167 -25.64 22.84 -3.67
N GLY A 168 -25.15 22.57 -4.88
CA GLY A 168 -23.80 22.90 -5.33
C GLY A 168 -22.74 21.85 -4.94
N HIS A 169 -21.66 21.79 -5.72
CA HIS A 169 -20.59 20.81 -5.56
C HIS A 169 -19.91 20.83 -4.18
N GLN A 170 -19.78 22.00 -3.55
CA GLN A 170 -19.17 22.07 -2.21
C GLN A 170 -19.98 21.31 -1.14
N VAL A 171 -21.31 21.27 -1.29
CA VAL A 171 -22.18 20.49 -0.41
C VAL A 171 -22.11 19.01 -0.76
N GLY A 172 -22.02 18.69 -2.05
CA GLY A 172 -21.74 17.33 -2.51
C GLY A 172 -20.43 16.78 -1.94
N ASP A 173 -19.36 17.57 -1.93
CA ASP A 173 -18.10 17.20 -1.31
C ASP A 173 -18.22 16.90 0.19
N GLN A 174 -19.07 17.65 0.91
CA GLN A 174 -19.36 17.37 2.32
C GLN A 174 -20.13 16.05 2.50
N ALA A 175 -21.05 15.74 1.58
CA ALA A 175 -21.77 14.48 1.55
C ALA A 175 -20.81 13.28 1.32
N LEU A 176 -19.88 13.39 0.37
CA LEU A 176 -18.86 12.39 0.10
C LEU A 176 -17.95 12.16 1.33
N ARG A 177 -17.51 13.24 2.00
CA ARG A 177 -16.71 13.12 3.23
C ARG A 177 -17.49 12.49 4.38
N LEU A 178 -18.79 12.81 4.50
CA LEU A 178 -19.66 12.18 5.48
C LEU A 178 -19.81 10.69 5.21
N MET A 179 -20.06 10.31 3.95
CA MET A 179 -20.17 8.92 3.52
C MET A 179 -18.91 8.13 3.88
N ALA A 180 -17.73 8.61 3.46
CA ALA A 180 -16.46 7.95 3.73
C ALA A 180 -16.23 7.73 5.24
N ARG A 181 -16.48 8.76 6.06
CA ARG A 181 -16.34 8.68 7.53
C ARG A 181 -17.27 7.64 8.12
N LEU A 182 -18.56 7.65 7.76
CA LEU A 182 -19.53 6.69 8.28
C LEU A 182 -19.19 5.26 7.87
N LEU A 183 -18.76 5.05 6.63
CA LEU A 183 -18.27 3.74 6.19
C LEU A 183 -17.11 3.27 7.06
N THR A 184 -16.10 4.12 7.26
CA THR A 184 -14.91 3.80 8.07
C THR A 184 -15.27 3.53 9.55
N GLU A 185 -16.26 4.23 10.11
CA GLU A 185 -16.72 4.00 11.49
C GLU A 185 -17.48 2.67 11.65
N MET A 186 -18.09 2.16 10.59
CA MET A 186 -18.95 0.96 10.63
C MET A 186 -18.24 -0.33 10.26
N VAL A 187 -17.04 -0.27 9.71
CA VAL A 187 -16.21 -1.43 9.34
C VAL A 187 -15.17 -1.73 10.42
N LYS A 188 -14.56 -2.93 10.37
CA LYS A 188 -13.51 -3.36 11.31
C LYS A 188 -12.12 -2.95 10.80
N GLY A 189 -11.10 -3.03 11.64
CA GLY A 189 -9.73 -2.62 11.30
C GLY A 189 -9.06 -3.42 10.17
N GLY A 190 -9.58 -4.59 9.79
CA GLY A 190 -9.11 -5.39 8.64
C GLY A 190 -9.85 -5.09 7.34
N ASP A 191 -10.99 -4.39 7.40
CA ASP A 191 -11.81 -4.06 6.25
C ASP A 191 -11.24 -2.83 5.52
N LEU A 192 -11.49 -2.72 4.22
CA LEU A 192 -11.07 -1.57 3.42
C LEU A 192 -12.28 -0.78 2.92
N VAL A 193 -12.25 0.53 3.14
CA VAL A 193 -13.18 1.48 2.51
C VAL A 193 -12.42 2.25 1.44
N ALA A 194 -12.93 2.25 0.21
CA ALA A 194 -12.34 2.94 -0.92
C ALA A 194 -13.36 3.81 -1.65
N ARG A 195 -12.90 4.92 -2.22
CA ARG A 195 -13.66 5.67 -3.21
C ARG A 195 -13.34 5.12 -4.60
N PHE A 196 -14.33 4.51 -5.24
CA PHE A 196 -14.18 3.80 -6.50
C PHE A 196 -14.37 4.72 -7.73
N GLY A 197 -15.25 5.70 -7.60
CA GLY A 197 -15.58 6.68 -8.64
C GLY A 197 -15.98 8.04 -8.06
N GLY A 198 -16.69 8.87 -8.82
CA GLY A 198 -17.15 10.19 -8.41
C GLY A 198 -17.98 10.15 -7.12
N GLU A 199 -19.07 9.39 -7.14
CA GLU A 199 -20.03 9.20 -6.05
C GLU A 199 -20.10 7.74 -5.56
N GLU A 200 -19.19 6.91 -6.07
CA GLU A 200 -19.15 5.48 -5.84
C GLU A 200 -18.08 5.12 -4.82
N PHE A 201 -18.45 4.24 -3.90
CA PHE A 201 -17.55 3.67 -2.90
C PHE A 201 -17.53 2.15 -3.01
N ALA A 202 -16.43 1.57 -2.53
CA ALA A 202 -16.28 0.13 -2.39
C ALA A 202 -15.86 -0.21 -0.96
N VAL A 203 -16.35 -1.35 -0.46
CA VAL A 203 -15.91 -1.91 0.82
C VAL A 203 -15.48 -3.35 0.58
N VAL A 204 -14.25 -3.69 0.95
CA VAL A 204 -13.75 -5.07 0.97
C VAL A 204 -13.81 -5.58 2.39
N LEU A 205 -14.42 -6.74 2.56
CA LEU A 205 -14.62 -7.39 3.85
C LEU A 205 -13.89 -8.74 3.87
N PRO A 206 -12.61 -8.78 4.31
CA PRO A 206 -11.90 -10.04 4.51
C PRO A 206 -12.61 -10.95 5.50
N GLU A 207 -12.42 -12.25 5.37
CA GLU A 207 -12.97 -13.28 6.27
C GLU A 207 -14.49 -13.17 6.49
N THR A 208 -15.20 -12.64 5.47
CA THR A 208 -16.64 -12.33 5.57
C THR A 208 -17.36 -12.84 4.34
N GLY A 209 -18.24 -13.84 4.54
CA GLY A 209 -19.10 -14.38 3.50
C GLY A 209 -20.30 -13.49 3.21
N LEU A 210 -21.14 -13.90 2.23
CA LEU A 210 -22.27 -13.11 1.70
C LEU A 210 -23.28 -12.68 2.77
N ALA A 211 -23.72 -13.59 3.64
CA ALA A 211 -24.78 -13.28 4.61
C ALA A 211 -24.39 -12.19 5.64
N PRO A 212 -23.23 -12.27 6.32
CA PRO A 212 -22.77 -11.17 7.18
C PRO A 212 -22.44 -9.89 6.40
N ALA A 213 -21.98 -9.98 5.15
CA ALA A 213 -21.74 -8.81 4.30
C ALA A 213 -23.04 -8.06 3.98
N LEU A 214 -24.12 -8.79 3.64
CA LEU A 214 -25.46 -8.22 3.44
C LEU A 214 -26.00 -7.56 4.70
N ALA A 215 -25.82 -8.19 5.87
CA ALA A 215 -26.25 -7.63 7.14
C ALA A 215 -25.50 -6.32 7.47
N LEU A 216 -24.21 -6.24 7.16
CA LEU A 216 -23.44 -5.00 7.32
C LEU A 216 -23.87 -3.94 6.30
N ALA A 217 -24.06 -4.30 5.04
CA ALA A 217 -24.53 -3.39 4.00
C ALA A 217 -25.87 -2.73 4.36
N GLU A 218 -26.82 -3.52 4.89
CA GLU A 218 -28.12 -3.01 5.33
C GLU A 218 -27.99 -2.07 6.55
N LYS A 219 -27.10 -2.37 7.51
CA LYS A 219 -26.81 -1.47 8.63
C LYS A 219 -26.21 -0.15 8.13
N ILE A 220 -25.28 -0.19 7.17
CA ILE A 220 -24.69 1.00 6.55
C ILE A 220 -25.79 1.82 5.88
N ARG A 221 -26.61 1.20 5.03
CA ARG A 221 -27.72 1.87 4.34
C ARG A 221 -28.66 2.55 5.33
N ALA A 222 -29.15 1.80 6.30
CA ALA A 222 -30.06 2.33 7.32
C ALA A 222 -29.44 3.48 8.13
N ARG A 223 -28.16 3.38 8.49
CA ARG A 223 -27.43 4.44 9.19
C ARG A 223 -27.32 5.70 8.38
N LEU A 224 -26.97 5.61 7.08
CA LEU A 224 -26.87 6.75 6.18
C LEU A 224 -28.22 7.41 5.94
N ALA A 225 -29.30 6.66 5.78
CA ALA A 225 -30.66 7.17 5.61
C ALA A 225 -31.14 8.02 6.81
N THR A 226 -30.51 7.85 8.00
CA THR A 226 -30.80 8.68 9.18
C THR A 226 -29.91 9.91 9.29
N GLN A 227 -28.82 10.00 8.48
CA GLN A 227 -27.90 11.12 8.55
C GLN A 227 -28.41 12.28 7.72
N ARG A 228 -28.18 13.46 8.24
CA ARG A 228 -28.56 14.71 7.59
C ARG A 228 -27.31 15.57 7.41
N VAL A 229 -27.04 16.01 6.21
CA VAL A 229 -25.98 16.99 5.93
C VAL A 229 -26.44 18.35 6.44
N ARG A 230 -25.63 18.99 7.29
CA ARG A 230 -25.89 20.34 7.77
C ARG A 230 -25.06 21.34 6.96
N MET A 231 -25.70 22.29 6.32
CA MET A 231 -25.00 23.34 5.57
C MET A 231 -24.21 24.24 6.53
N ARG A 232 -22.91 24.41 6.25
CA ARG A 232 -22.06 25.30 7.07
C ARG A 232 -22.45 26.78 6.94
N ARG A 233 -23.06 27.19 5.81
CA ARG A 233 -23.29 28.57 5.46
C ARG A 233 -24.49 29.18 6.19
N ASP A 234 -25.56 28.44 6.37
CA ASP A 234 -26.84 28.94 6.93
C ASP A 234 -27.45 28.02 7.99
N GLY A 235 -26.75 26.93 8.33
CA GLY A 235 -27.21 25.99 9.35
C GLY A 235 -28.37 25.09 8.92
N ARG A 236 -28.85 25.18 7.68
CA ARG A 236 -29.95 24.35 7.18
C ARG A 236 -29.58 22.91 7.19
N THR A 237 -30.53 22.09 7.61
CA THR A 237 -30.41 20.63 7.53
C THR A 237 -31.00 20.17 6.21
N LEU A 238 -30.20 19.45 5.41
CA LEU A 238 -30.62 18.91 4.12
C LEU A 238 -31.37 17.60 4.30
N GLU A 239 -32.02 17.14 3.22
CA GLU A 239 -32.62 15.81 3.17
C GLU A 239 -31.61 14.71 3.44
N ALA A 240 -32.10 13.57 3.92
CA ALA A 240 -31.28 12.40 4.15
C ALA A 240 -30.68 11.89 2.83
N ILE A 241 -29.42 11.49 2.86
CA ILE A 241 -28.75 10.87 1.73
C ILE A 241 -29.03 9.37 1.80
N THR A 242 -29.55 8.80 0.72
CA THR A 242 -29.70 7.34 0.58
C THR A 242 -28.64 6.77 -0.33
N ILE A 243 -28.40 5.47 -0.22
CA ILE A 243 -27.48 4.72 -1.03
C ILE A 243 -28.11 3.46 -1.59
N SER A 244 -27.69 3.10 -2.78
CA SER A 244 -27.88 1.75 -3.33
C SER A 244 -26.62 0.94 -3.14
N VAL A 245 -26.74 -0.34 -2.81
CA VAL A 245 -25.61 -1.23 -2.53
C VAL A 245 -25.76 -2.54 -3.28
N GLY A 246 -24.69 -2.95 -3.98
CA GLY A 246 -24.52 -4.29 -4.55
C GLY A 246 -23.49 -5.06 -3.76
N VAL A 247 -23.78 -6.31 -3.40
CA VAL A 247 -22.91 -7.17 -2.57
C VAL A 247 -22.59 -8.45 -3.32
N ALA A 248 -21.31 -8.80 -3.42
CA ALA A 248 -20.84 -10.06 -3.98
C ALA A 248 -19.78 -10.70 -3.08
N GLU A 249 -19.90 -12.00 -2.84
CA GLU A 249 -18.85 -12.81 -2.23
C GLU A 249 -17.91 -13.33 -3.33
N PHE A 250 -16.61 -13.33 -3.08
CA PHE A 250 -15.61 -13.90 -3.98
C PHE A 250 -15.73 -15.40 -4.05
N ARG A 251 -15.62 -15.94 -5.26
CA ARG A 251 -15.67 -17.38 -5.52
C ARG A 251 -14.29 -17.89 -5.85
N PRO A 252 -13.81 -18.96 -5.19
CA PRO A 252 -12.51 -19.51 -5.50
C PRO A 252 -12.35 -19.79 -7.00
N GLY A 253 -11.29 -19.23 -7.60
CA GLY A 253 -10.98 -19.40 -9.02
C GLY A 253 -11.70 -18.43 -9.97
N GLU A 254 -12.56 -17.52 -9.48
CA GLU A 254 -13.09 -16.46 -10.35
C GLU A 254 -12.04 -15.35 -10.56
N ARG A 255 -12.19 -14.61 -11.65
CA ARG A 255 -11.41 -13.42 -11.90
C ARG A 255 -11.95 -12.25 -11.09
N LEU A 256 -11.06 -11.32 -10.67
CA LEU A 256 -11.50 -10.14 -9.92
C LEU A 256 -12.47 -9.26 -10.70
N GLU A 257 -12.29 -9.18 -12.03
CA GLU A 257 -13.19 -8.44 -12.88
C GLU A 257 -14.61 -9.04 -12.88
N ASP A 258 -14.73 -10.36 -12.74
CA ASP A 258 -16.04 -11.06 -12.67
C ASP A 258 -16.72 -10.81 -11.32
N LEU A 259 -15.95 -10.77 -10.20
CA LEU A 259 -16.44 -10.35 -8.89
C LEU A 259 -17.00 -8.92 -8.92
N VAL A 260 -16.21 -7.98 -9.46
CA VAL A 260 -16.61 -6.57 -9.58
C VAL A 260 -17.85 -6.44 -10.46
N ALA A 261 -17.90 -7.13 -11.59
CA ALA A 261 -19.06 -7.12 -12.49
C ALA A 261 -20.33 -7.64 -11.81
N ARG A 262 -20.24 -8.71 -10.99
CA ARG A 262 -21.39 -9.24 -10.23
C ARG A 262 -21.88 -8.25 -9.17
N ALA A 263 -20.97 -7.60 -8.47
CA ALA A 263 -21.31 -6.56 -7.49
C ALA A 263 -21.97 -5.35 -8.17
N ASP A 264 -21.44 -4.92 -9.33
CA ASP A 264 -22.01 -3.81 -10.12
C ASP A 264 -23.41 -4.14 -10.66
N GLU A 265 -23.62 -5.35 -11.17
CA GLU A 265 -24.95 -5.78 -11.60
C GLU A 265 -25.96 -5.80 -10.44
N ALA A 266 -25.55 -6.22 -9.25
CA ALA A 266 -26.37 -6.13 -8.05
C ALA A 266 -26.68 -4.67 -7.70
N LEU A 267 -25.68 -3.77 -7.72
CA LEU A 267 -25.88 -2.34 -7.52
C LEU A 267 -26.84 -1.72 -8.54
N TYR A 268 -26.71 -2.13 -9.81
CA TYR A 268 -27.64 -1.70 -10.86
C TYR A 268 -29.07 -2.15 -10.59
N ARG A 269 -29.29 -3.40 -10.12
CA ARG A 269 -30.60 -3.87 -9.69
C ARG A 269 -31.16 -3.06 -8.52
N ALA A 270 -30.32 -2.73 -7.53
CA ALA A 270 -30.71 -1.87 -6.42
C ALA A 270 -31.19 -0.49 -6.92
N LYS A 271 -30.44 0.13 -7.84
CA LYS A 271 -30.81 1.42 -8.45
C LYS A 271 -32.14 1.34 -9.25
N ARG A 272 -32.34 0.26 -10.02
CA ARG A 272 -33.57 0.05 -10.79
C ARG A 272 -34.77 -0.35 -9.93
N GLY A 273 -34.54 -1.09 -8.86
CA GLY A 273 -35.60 -1.55 -7.95
C GLY A 273 -36.21 -0.44 -7.06
N GLY A 274 -35.79 0.81 -7.21
CA GLY A 274 -36.33 1.96 -6.47
C GLY A 274 -35.30 2.67 -5.60
N ARG A 275 -34.04 2.27 -5.64
CA ARG A 275 -32.94 2.83 -4.81
C ARG A 275 -33.10 2.54 -3.32
N ASP A 276 -32.24 3.15 -2.48
CA ASP A 276 -32.27 2.99 -1.02
C ASP A 276 -32.43 1.52 -0.59
N ARG A 277 -31.58 0.63 -1.12
CA ARG A 277 -31.62 -0.81 -0.87
C ARG A 277 -30.31 -1.52 -1.10
N VAL A 278 -30.22 -2.73 -0.57
CA VAL A 278 -29.13 -3.66 -0.76
C VAL A 278 -29.61 -4.80 -1.66
N GLU A 279 -28.83 -5.17 -2.65
CA GLU A 279 -29.05 -6.33 -3.50
C GLU A 279 -27.82 -7.24 -3.47
N ALA A 280 -28.05 -8.55 -3.38
CA ALA A 280 -26.99 -9.55 -3.48
C ALA A 280 -26.71 -9.89 -4.95
N ALA A 281 -25.46 -10.15 -5.30
CA ALA A 281 -25.14 -10.75 -6.58
C ALA A 281 -25.74 -12.17 -6.67
N ASP A 282 -26.43 -12.47 -7.77
CA ASP A 282 -27.03 -13.78 -7.96
C ASP A 282 -25.96 -14.89 -7.93
N GLU A 283 -26.31 -16.05 -7.36
CA GLU A 283 -25.55 -17.26 -7.59
C GLU A 283 -25.68 -17.60 -9.10
N PRO A 284 -24.57 -17.92 -9.81
CA PRO A 284 -24.71 -18.45 -11.14
C PRO A 284 -25.49 -19.74 -11.03
N PRO A 285 -26.28 -20.10 -12.08
CA PRO A 285 -26.92 -21.39 -12.12
C PRO A 285 -25.83 -22.43 -11.85
N ARG A 286 -26.03 -23.26 -10.82
CA ARG A 286 -25.16 -24.40 -10.50
C ARG A 286 -24.90 -25.12 -11.81
N ARG A 287 -23.65 -25.15 -12.29
CA ARG A 287 -23.29 -26.05 -13.40
C ARG A 287 -23.62 -27.45 -12.91
N VAL A 288 -24.74 -27.99 -13.38
CA VAL A 288 -25.05 -29.40 -13.21
C VAL A 288 -23.90 -30.11 -13.93
N ALA A 289 -23.01 -30.73 -13.18
CA ALA A 289 -22.03 -31.64 -13.75
C ALA A 289 -22.84 -32.77 -14.37
N PHE A 290 -22.97 -32.77 -15.69
CA PHE A 290 -23.38 -33.95 -16.41
C PHE A 290 -22.22 -34.93 -16.24
N GLY A 291 -22.47 -35.99 -15.42
CA GLY A 291 -21.64 -37.17 -15.28
C GLY A 291 -21.56 -38.00 -16.56
#